data_7d1e317a6f42a6d1d1f66755526f8508
#
_entry.id   7d1e317a6f42a6d1d1f66755526f8508
#
_cell.length_a   1.000
_cell.length_b   1.000
_cell.length_c   1.000
_cell.angle_alpha   90.00
_cell.angle_beta   90.00
_cell.angle_gamma   90.00
#
_symmetry.space_group_name_H-M   'P 1'
#
loop_
_entity.id
_entity.type
_entity.pdbx_description
1 polymer ?
#
loop_
_entity_poly.entity_id
_entity_poly.type
_entity_poly.pdbx_seq_one_letter_code
_entity_poly.pdbx_strand_id
1 'polypeptide(L)'
;MGDGGAVTDLDAPVTDYVPDLAGSAYDQASIRNVLQMSSGVTFNEDYLDQSSDINRMGRVLALGRSMDGFTTDLTDTFAEPGAQWQYVSIDTHVIGMVIRGATGRSIADLMIEKVIGPMGFEADPYYLTDGYGLAFVLAGLNTTQADNAPLSPLYPSRAPDTLTPARR
;
A
#
# COMPACT_ATOMS: atom_id res chain seq x y z
N MET A 1 -16.73 7.45 -22.20
CA MET A 1 -16.61 6.08 -21.72
C MET A 1 -15.92 6.20 -20.38
N GLY A 2 -16.65 6.05 -19.27
CA GLY A 2 -16.06 6.13 -17.94
C GLY A 2 -15.12 4.95 -17.74
N ASP A 3 -13.89 5.24 -17.39
CA ASP A 3 -12.95 4.26 -16.85
C ASP A 3 -13.55 3.73 -15.54
N GLY A 4 -14.35 2.66 -15.65
CA GLY A 4 -14.76 1.90 -14.48
C GLY A 4 -13.51 1.35 -13.85
N GLY A 5 -13.08 1.95 -12.71
CA GLY A 5 -11.90 1.49 -11.99
C GLY A 5 -12.04 -0.02 -11.70
N ALA A 6 -10.92 -0.74 -11.72
CA ALA A 6 -10.91 -2.18 -11.42
C ALA A 6 -11.45 -2.50 -10.00
N VAL A 7 -11.36 -1.53 -9.08
CA VAL A 7 -12.03 -1.54 -7.78
C VAL A 7 -13.23 -0.59 -7.86
N THR A 8 -14.43 -1.12 -7.75
CA THR A 8 -15.68 -0.36 -7.92
C THR A 8 -16.33 0.03 -6.60
N ASP A 9 -16.00 -0.68 -5.52
CA ASP A 9 -16.52 -0.43 -4.16
C ASP A 9 -15.37 -0.47 -3.15
N LEU A 10 -15.13 0.66 -2.49
CA LEU A 10 -14.10 0.75 -1.44
C LEU A 10 -14.56 0.14 -0.11
N ASP A 11 -15.84 -0.09 0.07
CA ASP A 11 -16.39 -0.72 1.28
C ASP A 11 -16.44 -2.26 1.16
N ALA A 12 -16.09 -2.78 -0.03
CA ALA A 12 -15.91 -4.21 -0.22
C ALA A 12 -14.77 -4.76 0.65
N PRO A 13 -14.89 -6.00 1.17
CA PRO A 13 -13.79 -6.67 1.88
C PRO A 13 -12.57 -6.83 0.98
N VAL A 14 -11.37 -6.73 1.54
CA VAL A 14 -10.14 -7.00 0.76
C VAL A 14 -10.09 -8.43 0.24
N THR A 15 -10.75 -9.36 0.93
CA THR A 15 -10.86 -10.79 0.56
C THR A 15 -11.61 -11.03 -0.74
N ASP A 16 -12.46 -10.10 -1.19
CA ASP A 16 -13.12 -10.20 -2.50
C ASP A 16 -12.12 -10.15 -3.67
N TYR A 17 -11.00 -9.48 -3.47
CA TYR A 17 -9.93 -9.32 -4.45
C TYR A 17 -8.70 -10.18 -4.13
N VAL A 18 -8.54 -10.56 -2.86
CA VAL A 18 -7.41 -11.35 -2.36
C VAL A 18 -7.95 -12.46 -1.43
N PRO A 19 -8.50 -13.55 -1.99
CA PRO A 19 -9.09 -14.64 -1.21
C PRO A 19 -8.13 -15.25 -0.19
N ASP A 20 -6.82 -15.20 -0.46
CA ASP A 20 -5.78 -15.75 0.43
C ASP A 20 -5.69 -15.01 1.78
N LEU A 21 -6.29 -13.82 1.90
CA LEU A 21 -6.37 -13.08 3.16
C LEU A 21 -7.52 -13.57 4.07
N ALA A 22 -8.35 -14.48 3.61
CA ALA A 22 -9.39 -15.08 4.45
C ALA A 22 -8.78 -15.81 5.65
N GLY A 23 -9.27 -15.51 6.84
CA GLY A 23 -8.74 -16.03 8.10
C GLY A 23 -7.48 -15.35 8.62
N SER A 24 -6.93 -14.37 7.92
CA SER A 24 -5.87 -13.49 8.42
C SER A 24 -6.44 -12.33 9.23
N ALA A 25 -5.56 -11.47 9.77
CA ALA A 25 -5.96 -10.23 10.45
C ALA A 25 -6.72 -9.25 9.53
N TYR A 26 -6.67 -9.45 8.22
CA TYR A 26 -7.36 -8.62 7.22
C TYR A 26 -8.73 -9.16 6.81
N ASP A 27 -9.16 -10.31 7.30
CA ASP A 27 -10.38 -11.01 6.86
C ASP A 27 -11.64 -10.12 6.85
N GLN A 28 -11.76 -9.25 7.83
CA GLN A 28 -12.91 -8.36 7.99
C GLN A 28 -12.65 -6.92 7.54
N ALA A 29 -11.45 -6.61 7.06
CA ALA A 29 -11.09 -5.26 6.66
C ALA A 29 -11.63 -4.91 5.27
N SER A 30 -12.26 -3.74 5.12
CA SER A 30 -12.60 -3.20 3.82
C SER A 30 -11.38 -2.54 3.16
N ILE A 31 -11.41 -2.38 1.85
CA ILE A 31 -10.39 -1.64 1.10
C ILE A 31 -10.25 -0.22 1.68
N ARG A 32 -11.36 0.42 2.06
CA ARG A 32 -11.37 1.74 2.70
C ARG A 32 -10.61 1.74 4.02
N ASN A 33 -10.82 0.73 4.87
CA ASN A 33 -10.13 0.65 6.15
C ASN A 33 -8.61 0.59 5.96
N VAL A 34 -8.15 -0.22 5.01
CA VAL A 34 -6.72 -0.35 4.70
C VAL A 34 -6.16 0.94 4.11
N LEU A 35 -6.85 1.58 3.15
CA LEU A 35 -6.44 2.87 2.57
C LEU A 35 -6.33 3.99 3.62
N GLN A 36 -7.16 3.94 4.65
CA GLN A 36 -7.21 4.95 5.71
C GLN A 36 -6.31 4.62 6.91
N MET A 37 -5.50 3.57 6.83
CA MET A 37 -4.68 3.10 7.94
C MET A 37 -5.53 2.83 9.21
N SER A 38 -6.66 2.17 9.01
CA SER A 38 -7.60 1.77 10.05
C SER A 38 -7.99 0.31 9.94
N SER A 39 -7.09 -0.53 9.43
CA SER A 39 -7.31 -1.98 9.28
C SER A 39 -7.54 -2.69 10.61
N GLY A 40 -7.01 -2.16 11.72
CA GLY A 40 -7.05 -2.78 13.04
C GLY A 40 -6.01 -3.88 13.24
N VAL A 41 -5.16 -4.13 12.26
CA VAL A 41 -4.14 -5.19 12.29
C VAL A 41 -3.00 -4.81 13.23
N THR A 42 -2.63 -5.74 14.11
CA THR A 42 -1.44 -5.58 14.96
C THR A 42 -0.19 -5.75 14.12
N PHE A 43 0.64 -4.70 14.09
CA PHE A 43 1.91 -4.72 13.40
C PHE A 43 2.93 -3.87 14.17
N ASN A 44 3.94 -4.54 14.76
CA ASN A 44 4.96 -3.88 15.55
C ASN A 44 6.00 -3.21 14.63
N GLU A 45 6.07 -1.88 14.67
CA GLU A 45 7.01 -1.07 13.88
C GLU A 45 8.23 -0.61 14.69
N ASP A 46 8.55 -1.26 15.80
CA ASP A 46 9.79 -0.94 16.54
C ASP A 46 11.01 -1.44 15.77
N TYR A 47 11.71 -0.52 15.12
CA TYR A 47 12.93 -0.80 14.35
C TYR A 47 14.12 -1.25 15.22
N LEU A 48 14.05 -1.00 16.52
CA LEU A 48 15.10 -1.42 17.46
C LEU A 48 14.87 -2.83 18.01
N ASP A 49 13.65 -3.32 17.94
CA ASP A 49 13.31 -4.70 18.32
C ASP A 49 13.48 -5.64 17.13
N GLN A 50 14.50 -6.49 17.16
CA GLN A 50 14.74 -7.47 16.10
C GLN A 50 13.60 -8.47 15.90
N SER A 51 12.72 -8.67 16.88
CA SER A 51 11.58 -9.55 16.80
C SER A 51 10.33 -8.87 16.27
N SER A 52 10.32 -7.56 16.12
CA SER A 52 9.20 -6.77 15.59
C SER A 52 8.79 -7.22 14.18
N ASP A 53 7.56 -6.92 13.81
CA ASP A 53 7.00 -7.31 12.51
C ASP A 53 7.71 -6.60 11.37
N ILE A 54 8.06 -5.33 11.53
CA ILE A 54 8.81 -4.58 10.52
C ILE A 54 10.18 -5.22 10.25
N ASN A 55 10.89 -5.68 11.29
CA ASN A 55 12.16 -6.37 11.13
C ASN A 55 11.99 -7.82 10.60
N ARG A 56 10.92 -8.51 10.97
CA ARG A 56 10.55 -9.82 10.38
C ARG A 56 10.27 -9.67 8.89
N MET A 57 9.50 -8.65 8.49
CA MET A 57 9.22 -8.32 7.10
C MET A 57 10.51 -8.03 6.31
N GLY A 58 11.42 -7.23 6.86
CA GLY A 58 12.72 -6.98 6.26
C GLY A 58 13.54 -8.25 6.00
N ARG A 59 13.49 -9.22 6.94
CA ARG A 59 14.14 -10.53 6.74
C ARG A 59 13.47 -11.37 5.66
N VAL A 60 12.14 -11.29 5.52
CA VAL A 60 11.41 -11.98 4.44
C VAL A 60 11.94 -11.52 3.09
N LEU A 61 12.09 -10.22 2.89
CA LEU A 61 12.67 -9.65 1.67
C LEU A 61 14.13 -10.09 1.47
N ALA A 62 14.96 -9.94 2.50
CA ALA A 62 16.40 -10.26 2.42
C ALA A 62 16.66 -11.74 2.12
N LEU A 63 15.77 -12.63 2.54
CA LEU A 63 15.86 -14.07 2.30
C LEU A 63 15.15 -14.53 1.02
N GLY A 64 14.61 -13.60 0.22
CA GLY A 64 13.89 -13.92 -1.01
C GLY A 64 12.62 -14.74 -0.78
N ARG A 65 11.90 -14.46 0.31
CA ARG A 65 10.62 -15.11 0.62
C ARG A 65 9.44 -14.26 0.13
N SER A 66 8.22 -14.83 0.22
CA SER A 66 6.99 -14.17 -0.21
C SER A 66 6.52 -13.11 0.77
N MET A 67 6.31 -11.90 0.28
CA MET A 67 5.65 -10.83 1.03
C MET A 67 4.16 -11.09 1.19
N ASP A 68 3.50 -11.66 0.18
CA ASP A 68 2.09 -12.05 0.28
C ASP A 68 1.91 -13.11 1.37
N GLY A 69 2.77 -14.15 1.38
CA GLY A 69 2.75 -15.17 2.42
C GLY A 69 3.00 -14.60 3.81
N PHE A 70 3.94 -13.67 3.96
CA PHE A 70 4.14 -12.97 5.24
C PHE A 70 2.87 -12.22 5.68
N THR A 71 2.16 -11.59 4.76
CA THR A 71 0.95 -10.82 5.04
C THR A 71 -0.21 -11.72 5.45
N THR A 72 -0.37 -12.87 4.79
CA THR A 72 -1.42 -13.86 5.14
C THR A 72 -1.18 -14.53 6.49
N ASP A 73 0.07 -14.58 6.96
CA ASP A 73 0.43 -15.15 8.26
C ASP A 73 0.15 -14.20 9.46
N LEU A 74 -0.22 -12.94 9.19
CA LEU A 74 -0.63 -11.99 10.24
C LEU A 74 -2.05 -12.31 10.71
N THR A 75 -2.23 -12.62 12.00
CA THR A 75 -3.52 -13.03 12.55
C THR A 75 -4.05 -12.14 13.67
N ASP A 76 -3.18 -11.29 14.24
CA ASP A 76 -3.50 -10.50 15.40
C ASP A 76 -4.08 -9.13 15.02
N THR A 77 -5.14 -8.74 15.72
CA THR A 77 -5.76 -7.41 15.61
C THR A 77 -5.74 -6.71 16.96
N PHE A 78 -5.58 -5.39 16.97
CA PHE A 78 -5.68 -4.57 18.18
C PHE A 78 -7.03 -3.86 18.29
N ALA A 79 -7.78 -3.75 17.18
CA ALA A 79 -9.08 -3.11 17.11
C ALA A 79 -9.91 -3.70 15.97
N GLU A 80 -11.22 -3.46 15.98
CA GLU A 80 -12.09 -3.73 14.84
C GLU A 80 -11.71 -2.82 13.66
N PRO A 81 -11.80 -3.30 12.40
CA PRO A 81 -11.54 -2.49 11.23
C PRO A 81 -12.40 -1.20 11.21
N GLY A 82 -11.76 -0.06 10.97
CA GLY A 82 -12.40 1.25 10.97
C GLY A 82 -12.55 1.91 12.34
N ALA A 83 -12.32 1.21 13.44
CA ALA A 83 -12.54 1.76 14.78
C ALA A 83 -11.45 2.74 15.23
N GLN A 84 -10.21 2.54 14.78
CA GLN A 84 -9.08 3.34 15.21
C GLN A 84 -8.06 3.51 14.08
N TRP A 85 -7.54 4.74 13.93
CA TRP A 85 -6.41 5.01 13.05
C TRP A 85 -5.09 4.61 13.71
N GLN A 86 -4.28 3.88 12.99
CA GLN A 86 -2.89 3.60 13.36
C GLN A 86 -2.07 3.40 12.08
N TYR A 87 -0.91 4.04 12.00
CA TYR A 87 0.00 3.77 10.89
C TYR A 87 0.45 2.30 10.92
N VAL A 88 0.26 1.61 9.78
CA VAL A 88 0.63 0.20 9.61
C VAL A 88 1.26 0.05 8.23
N SER A 89 2.58 -0.12 8.16
CA SER A 89 3.33 -0.20 6.89
C SER A 89 2.79 -1.28 5.96
N ILE A 90 2.43 -2.45 6.50
CA ILE A 90 1.97 -3.58 5.70
C ILE A 90 0.61 -3.33 5.04
N ASP A 91 -0.22 -2.38 5.53
CA ASP A 91 -1.47 -1.98 4.86
C ASP A 91 -1.23 -1.55 3.41
N THR A 92 -0.12 -0.87 3.14
CA THR A 92 0.24 -0.49 1.76
C THR A 92 0.51 -1.71 0.88
N HIS A 93 1.10 -2.79 1.42
CA HIS A 93 1.28 -4.03 0.68
C HIS A 93 -0.06 -4.67 0.33
N VAL A 94 -1.01 -4.69 1.27
CA VAL A 94 -2.37 -5.22 1.05
C VAL A 94 -3.08 -4.45 -0.07
N ILE A 95 -2.94 -3.12 -0.14
CA ILE A 95 -3.46 -2.36 -1.30
C ILE A 95 -2.81 -2.82 -2.61
N GLY A 96 -1.52 -3.10 -2.60
CA GLY A 96 -0.84 -3.71 -3.76
C GLY A 96 -1.42 -5.07 -4.14
N MET A 97 -1.73 -5.93 -3.16
CA MET A 97 -2.39 -7.23 -3.39
C MET A 97 -3.79 -7.02 -4.00
N VAL A 98 -4.61 -6.11 -3.45
CA VAL A 98 -5.95 -5.77 -3.97
C VAL A 98 -5.87 -5.27 -5.42
N ILE A 99 -4.95 -4.37 -5.74
CA ILE A 99 -4.78 -3.86 -7.11
C ILE A 99 -4.42 -5.01 -8.08
N ARG A 100 -3.52 -5.92 -7.68
CA ARG A 100 -3.17 -7.09 -8.50
C ARG A 100 -4.36 -8.03 -8.66
N GLY A 101 -5.10 -8.31 -7.58
CA GLY A 101 -6.29 -9.15 -7.62
C GLY A 101 -7.39 -8.56 -8.52
N ALA A 102 -7.63 -7.25 -8.42
CA ALA A 102 -8.64 -6.56 -9.21
C ALA A 102 -8.31 -6.45 -10.71
N THR A 103 -7.02 -6.33 -11.05
CA THR A 103 -6.57 -6.05 -12.43
C THR A 103 -5.96 -7.25 -13.13
N GLY A 104 -5.52 -8.25 -12.41
CA GLY A 104 -4.71 -9.36 -12.93
C GLY A 104 -3.33 -8.92 -13.44
N ARG A 105 -2.85 -7.71 -13.09
CA ARG A 105 -1.63 -7.10 -13.63
C ARG A 105 -0.60 -6.82 -12.54
N SER A 106 0.67 -6.77 -12.92
CA SER A 106 1.73 -6.38 -12.00
C SER A 106 1.62 -4.88 -11.63
N ILE A 107 2.04 -4.53 -10.42
CA ILE A 107 2.12 -3.12 -9.99
C ILE A 107 3.10 -2.34 -10.85
N ALA A 108 4.23 -2.96 -11.24
CA ALA A 108 5.23 -2.30 -12.08
C ALA A 108 4.65 -1.90 -13.44
N ASP A 109 3.91 -2.81 -14.12
CA ASP A 109 3.28 -2.51 -15.41
C ASP A 109 2.24 -1.40 -15.30
N LEU A 110 1.43 -1.43 -14.23
CA LEU A 110 0.43 -0.40 -13.98
C LEU A 110 1.09 0.96 -13.70
N MET A 111 2.17 0.99 -12.93
CA MET A 111 2.93 2.23 -12.67
C MET A 111 3.54 2.79 -13.95
N ILE A 112 4.13 1.95 -14.80
CA ILE A 112 4.69 2.38 -16.08
C ILE A 112 3.60 3.00 -16.95
N GLU A 113 2.45 2.32 -17.08
CA GLU A 113 1.36 2.77 -17.95
C GLU A 113 0.65 4.02 -17.43
N LYS A 114 0.33 4.05 -16.13
CA LYS A 114 -0.59 5.04 -15.56
C LYS A 114 0.11 6.26 -14.97
N VAL A 115 1.36 6.12 -14.58
CA VAL A 115 2.10 7.16 -13.85
C VAL A 115 3.39 7.54 -14.57
N ILE A 116 4.33 6.62 -14.69
CA ILE A 116 5.70 6.90 -15.17
C ILE A 116 5.68 7.37 -16.62
N GLY A 117 4.99 6.63 -17.50
CA GLY A 117 4.89 6.99 -18.92
C GLY A 117 4.25 8.36 -19.14
N PRO A 118 3.05 8.66 -18.59
CA PRO A 118 2.44 9.98 -18.72
C PRO A 118 3.24 11.13 -18.12
N MET A 119 4.06 10.86 -17.09
CA MET A 119 4.86 11.89 -16.42
C MET A 119 6.18 12.19 -17.12
N GLY A 120 6.62 11.32 -18.04
CA GLY A 120 7.84 11.52 -18.81
C GLY A 120 9.10 11.50 -17.96
N PHE A 121 9.29 10.48 -17.14
CA PHE A 121 10.52 10.29 -16.36
C PHE A 121 11.74 10.29 -17.27
N GLU A 122 12.82 10.93 -16.82
CA GLU A 122 14.08 11.03 -17.56
C GLU A 122 14.95 9.77 -17.41
N ALA A 123 14.79 9.05 -16.29
CA ALA A 123 15.49 7.81 -15.99
C ALA A 123 14.50 6.67 -15.70
N ASP A 124 14.89 5.46 -16.08
CA ASP A 124 14.08 4.27 -15.80
C ASP A 124 13.99 4.01 -14.29
N PRO A 125 12.81 4.08 -13.68
CA PRO A 125 12.63 3.72 -12.29
C PRO A 125 12.64 2.19 -12.14
N TYR A 126 12.93 1.72 -10.94
CA TYR A 126 12.87 0.28 -10.63
C TYR A 126 12.24 0.03 -9.27
N TYR A 127 11.62 -1.15 -9.14
CA TYR A 127 11.14 -1.67 -7.87
C TYR A 127 12.12 -2.68 -7.29
N LEU A 128 12.31 -2.62 -5.97
CA LEU A 128 12.75 -3.80 -5.23
C LEU A 128 11.63 -4.84 -5.27
N THR A 129 12.00 -6.11 -5.39
CA THR A 129 11.02 -7.22 -5.43
C THR A 129 11.30 -8.22 -4.31
N ASP A 130 10.29 -8.98 -3.95
CA ASP A 130 10.47 -10.18 -3.15
C ASP A 130 11.05 -11.34 -4.00
N GLY A 131 11.22 -12.51 -3.40
CA GLY A 131 11.79 -13.67 -4.09
C GLY A 131 10.91 -14.26 -5.20
N TYR A 132 9.70 -13.81 -5.33
CA TYR A 132 8.73 -14.20 -6.37
C TYR A 132 8.58 -13.13 -7.46
N GLY A 133 9.38 -12.06 -7.40
CA GLY A 133 9.35 -10.97 -8.37
C GLY A 133 8.20 -9.98 -8.14
N LEU A 134 7.52 -10.04 -7.00
CA LEU A 134 6.46 -9.10 -6.67
C LEU A 134 7.06 -7.79 -6.16
N ALA A 135 6.56 -6.66 -6.69
CA ALA A 135 7.01 -5.33 -6.29
C ALA A 135 6.79 -5.07 -4.80
N PHE A 136 7.83 -4.61 -4.11
CA PHE A 136 7.76 -4.16 -2.72
C PHE A 136 7.16 -2.76 -2.67
N VAL A 137 5.82 -2.69 -2.70
CA VAL A 137 5.09 -1.45 -2.96
C VAL A 137 5.15 -0.43 -1.83
N LEU A 138 5.39 -0.86 -0.60
CA LEU A 138 5.38 0.05 0.56
C LEU A 138 6.64 0.92 0.67
N ALA A 139 7.77 0.52 0.03
CA ALA A 139 9.01 1.30 0.05
C ALA A 139 9.99 0.93 -1.10
N GLY A 140 9.57 0.18 -2.09
CA GLY A 140 10.46 -0.43 -3.07
C GLY A 140 10.69 0.35 -4.36
N LEU A 141 9.93 1.42 -4.62
CA LEU A 141 10.10 2.24 -5.83
C LEU A 141 11.33 3.14 -5.69
N ASN A 142 12.25 3.02 -6.65
CA ASN A 142 13.44 3.84 -6.74
C ASN A 142 13.38 4.71 -7.99
N THR A 143 13.53 6.02 -7.80
CA THR A 143 13.51 7.04 -8.86
C THR A 143 14.62 8.04 -8.63
N THR A 144 14.94 8.84 -9.62
CA THR A 144 15.84 9.99 -9.42
C THR A 144 15.14 11.11 -8.67
N GLN A 145 15.90 12.02 -8.07
CA GLN A 145 15.32 13.20 -7.43
C GLN A 145 14.59 14.10 -8.43
N ALA A 146 15.09 14.19 -9.67
CA ALA A 146 14.46 14.97 -10.75
C ALA A 146 13.08 14.39 -11.10
N ASP A 147 12.96 13.06 -11.18
CA ASP A 147 11.72 12.38 -11.53
C ASP A 147 10.68 12.37 -10.39
N ASN A 148 11.11 12.60 -9.14
CA ASN A 148 10.18 12.75 -8.02
C ASN A 148 9.45 14.11 -8.01
N ALA A 149 10.03 15.15 -8.57
CA ALA A 149 9.41 16.48 -8.58
C ALA A 149 8.07 16.51 -9.34
N PRO A 150 7.90 15.87 -10.51
CA PRO A 150 6.61 15.75 -11.19
C PRO A 150 5.54 14.97 -10.46
N LEU A 151 5.88 14.12 -9.47
CA LEU A 151 4.88 13.41 -8.65
C LEU A 151 4.11 14.36 -7.72
N SER A 152 4.71 15.49 -7.34
CA SER A 152 4.10 16.46 -6.43
C SER A 152 2.72 16.99 -6.89
N PRO A 153 2.46 17.31 -8.17
CA PRO A 153 1.14 17.74 -8.64
C PRO A 153 0.06 16.66 -8.64
N LEU A 154 0.42 15.37 -8.56
CA LEU A 154 -0.56 14.27 -8.45
C LEU A 154 -1.26 14.27 -7.08
N TYR A 155 -0.65 14.94 -6.11
CA TYR A 155 -1.24 15.19 -4.80
C TYR A 155 -1.71 16.65 -4.75
N PRO A 156 -2.92 16.99 -5.27
CA PRO A 156 -3.40 18.35 -5.18
C PRO A 156 -3.45 18.72 -3.70
N SER A 157 -2.63 19.68 -3.31
CA SER A 157 -2.72 20.31 -1.99
C SER A 157 -4.04 21.08 -1.95
N ARG A 158 -5.14 20.41 -1.71
CA ARG A 158 -6.36 21.03 -1.23
C ARG A 158 -6.12 21.42 0.23
N ALA A 159 -5.28 22.42 0.42
CA ALA A 159 -5.38 23.21 1.62
C ALA A 159 -6.81 23.78 1.61
N PRO A 160 -7.66 23.52 2.61
CA PRO A 160 -8.92 24.24 2.70
C PRO A 160 -8.59 25.74 2.82
N ASP A 161 -9.24 26.57 2.01
CA ASP A 161 -9.16 28.04 2.01
C ASP A 161 -9.64 28.69 3.34
N THR A 162 -9.32 28.10 4.48
CA THR A 162 -9.86 28.51 5.80
C THR A 162 -8.77 28.92 6.79
N LEU A 163 -7.68 29.52 6.31
CA LEU A 163 -6.81 30.30 7.20
C LEU A 163 -6.81 31.76 6.79
N THR A 164 -8.00 32.39 6.79
CA THR A 164 -8.09 33.85 6.89
C THR A 164 -7.82 34.22 8.35
N PRO A 165 -6.70 34.87 8.68
CA PRO A 165 -6.50 35.34 10.04
C PRO A 165 -7.55 36.40 10.36
N ALA A 166 -8.28 36.20 11.45
CA ALA A 166 -9.16 37.21 11.98
C ALA A 166 -8.36 38.51 12.21
N ARG A 167 -8.69 39.56 11.46
CA ARG A 167 -8.15 40.91 11.72
C ARG A 167 -8.66 41.37 13.08
N ARG A 168 -7.76 41.67 14.00
CA ARG A 168 -8.02 42.47 15.18
C ARG A 168 -8.14 43.93 14.82
#